data_6f904a41697cf3f54c012906606f9246
#
_entry.id   6f904a41697cf3f54c012906606f9246
#
_cell.length_a   1.000
_cell.length_b   1.000
_cell.length_c   1.000
_cell.angle_alpha   90.00
_cell.angle_beta   90.00
_cell.angle_gamma   90.00
#
_symmetry.space_group_name_H-M   'P 1'
#
loop_
_entity.id
_entity.type
_entity.pdbx_description
1 polymer ?
#
loop_
_entity_poly.entity_id
_entity_poly.type
_entity_poly.pdbx_seq_one_letter_code
_entity_poly.pdbx_strand_id
1 'polypeptide(L)'
;MGLQRQRERPENQEVAGRGRGQAGRGFEPPRQVALHDVSRLKLLHKLLAEDGTIFISIDDNELANLKLLCDEIFGVNNFIDIFSWHKTYSPSNLSHRTKKCLEYVLSYAQNTNAIQRFNGLYKVNEADNPLIKTTNQVKKLIFPHTVVCSTMKDDFFFKAGVYGTKKNEVILLKDVWFRNSKFENDIELESRFIWTQDNLGNEIEKGTKIIFKGRSLAPRYDKAAYSSEVPRNLIDDEDCVGTTEQGGATLTAIFNDKKIFDYPKDVSLIEYIINFLCSPDDIILDSFAGSGTTAHAVLNLNKKDGGNRKFILVEMEDYAESITAERVRRVIRGYGEGKNATAGTGGAFDYYELGEPMFDEEKNLNENIGEEKIREYIYYTETKRHLERKRTEASKYLLDTHNATGYYFYYERDRLTTLGVDTLHIVTERAEQYVIYADVCTLSKEDMAAKNIVFKKIPRDIKRF
;
A
#
# COMPACT_ATOMS: atom_id res chain seq x y z
N MET A 1 -24.63 4.37 -8.55
CA MET A 1 -25.63 3.95 -9.57
C MET A 1 -25.61 2.44 -9.62
N GLY A 2 -26.60 1.82 -8.96
CA GLY A 2 -26.75 0.37 -8.93
C GLY A 2 -27.53 -0.09 -10.14
N LEU A 3 -26.93 -0.86 -11.02
CA LEU A 3 -27.66 -1.59 -12.06
C LEU A 3 -27.91 -3.02 -11.56
N GLN A 4 -29.11 -3.25 -11.00
CA GLN A 4 -29.64 -4.60 -10.84
C GLN A 4 -29.98 -5.16 -12.22
N ARG A 5 -29.32 -6.23 -12.62
CA ARG A 5 -29.83 -7.11 -13.68
C ARG A 5 -30.55 -8.29 -13.03
N GLN A 6 -31.88 -8.28 -13.12
CA GLN A 6 -32.69 -9.47 -12.91
C GLN A 6 -32.29 -10.53 -13.93
N ARG A 7 -31.89 -11.71 -13.47
CA ARG A 7 -31.79 -12.93 -14.29
C ARG A 7 -33.11 -13.69 -14.18
N GLU A 8 -33.89 -13.66 -15.23
CA GLU A 8 -34.93 -14.65 -15.45
C GLU A 8 -34.29 -16.01 -15.74
N ARG A 9 -34.72 -17.04 -15.02
CA ARG A 9 -34.42 -18.46 -15.31
C ARG A 9 -35.42 -19.00 -16.28
N PRO A 10 -35.03 -19.71 -17.33
CA PRO A 10 -35.92 -20.62 -18.02
C PRO A 10 -35.90 -22.00 -17.33
N GLU A 11 -37.14 -22.56 -17.20
CA GLU A 11 -37.38 -23.89 -16.65
C GLU A 11 -36.86 -25.03 -17.58
N ASN A 12 -36.39 -26.06 -16.90
CA ASN A 12 -36.28 -27.49 -17.24
C ASN A 12 -36.50 -27.98 -18.67
N GLN A 13 -35.48 -28.64 -19.19
CA GLN A 13 -35.64 -29.94 -19.86
C GLN A 13 -34.43 -30.84 -19.61
N GLU A 14 -34.66 -31.97 -18.94
CA GLU A 14 -33.75 -33.10 -18.83
C GLU A 14 -33.51 -33.73 -20.21
N VAL A 15 -32.26 -33.88 -20.60
CA VAL A 15 -31.80 -34.94 -21.49
C VAL A 15 -30.45 -35.46 -21.03
N ALA A 16 -30.42 -36.72 -20.64
CA ALA A 16 -29.22 -37.44 -20.28
C ALA A 16 -28.31 -37.64 -21.51
N GLY A 17 -27.03 -37.26 -21.37
CA GLY A 17 -26.02 -37.51 -22.39
C GLY A 17 -24.63 -37.32 -21.83
N ARG A 18 -23.91 -38.42 -21.56
CA ARG A 18 -22.48 -38.43 -21.16
C ARG A 18 -21.65 -37.77 -22.27
N GLY A 19 -21.05 -36.64 -21.95
CA GLY A 19 -20.03 -36.01 -22.76
C GLY A 19 -19.18 -35.10 -21.90
N ARG A 20 -17.93 -35.50 -21.59
CA ARG A 20 -16.94 -34.59 -21.00
C ARG A 20 -16.64 -33.47 -22.02
N GLY A 21 -17.36 -32.38 -21.94
CA GLY A 21 -17.10 -31.15 -22.70
C GLY A 21 -16.47 -30.13 -21.81
N GLN A 22 -15.26 -29.70 -22.14
CA GLN A 22 -14.64 -28.49 -21.63
C GLN A 22 -15.62 -27.33 -21.84
N ALA A 23 -16.09 -26.72 -20.74
CA ALA A 23 -16.72 -25.44 -20.82
C ALA A 23 -15.66 -24.42 -21.30
N GLY A 24 -15.72 -24.10 -22.58
CA GLY A 24 -14.97 -22.98 -23.16
C GLY A 24 -15.40 -21.72 -22.43
N ARG A 25 -14.46 -21.05 -21.78
CA ARG A 25 -14.65 -19.66 -21.34
C ARG A 25 -14.95 -18.88 -22.61
N GLY A 26 -16.17 -18.34 -22.72
CA GLY A 26 -16.54 -17.47 -23.79
C GLY A 26 -15.49 -16.33 -23.89
N PHE A 27 -15.02 -16.12 -25.10
CA PHE A 27 -14.14 -15.00 -25.43
C PHE A 27 -14.99 -13.73 -25.29
N GLU A 28 -15.00 -13.11 -24.13
CA GLU A 28 -15.48 -11.73 -24.03
C GLU A 28 -14.45 -10.85 -24.75
N PRO A 29 -14.89 -10.00 -25.67
CA PRO A 29 -13.96 -9.20 -26.45
C PRO A 29 -13.20 -8.23 -25.51
N PRO A 30 -11.89 -8.02 -25.70
CA PRO A 30 -11.01 -7.22 -24.83
C PRO A 30 -11.48 -5.77 -24.58
N ARG A 31 -12.45 -5.29 -25.36
CA ARG A 31 -12.96 -3.90 -25.28
C ARG A 31 -13.87 -3.60 -24.08
N GLN A 32 -14.46 -4.58 -23.41
CA GLN A 32 -15.38 -4.30 -22.29
C GLN A 32 -14.66 -4.18 -20.95
N VAL A 33 -13.63 -4.96 -20.70
CA VAL A 33 -12.82 -4.87 -19.47
C VAL A 33 -12.05 -3.55 -19.45
N ALA A 34 -11.47 -3.12 -20.56
CA ALA A 34 -10.68 -1.89 -20.64
C ALA A 34 -11.48 -0.59 -20.36
N LEU A 35 -12.77 -0.51 -20.71
CA LEU A 35 -13.57 0.71 -20.55
C LEU A 35 -13.96 0.99 -19.07
N HIS A 36 -14.21 -0.05 -18.28
CA HIS A 36 -14.55 0.10 -16.87
C HIS A 36 -13.32 0.45 -16.03
N ASP A 37 -12.15 -0.06 -16.40
CA ASP A 37 -10.91 0.18 -15.65
C ASP A 37 -10.28 1.55 -15.92
N VAL A 38 -10.52 2.15 -17.10
CA VAL A 38 -10.05 3.52 -17.43
C VAL A 38 -10.50 4.55 -16.40
N SER A 39 -11.80 4.55 -16.06
CA SER A 39 -12.36 5.53 -15.12
C SER A 39 -11.78 5.34 -13.71
N ARG A 40 -11.62 4.09 -13.29
CA ARG A 40 -11.03 3.74 -11.99
C ARG A 40 -9.56 4.14 -11.92
N LEU A 41 -8.76 3.79 -12.93
CA LEU A 41 -7.34 4.17 -12.99
C LEU A 41 -7.15 5.69 -13.04
N LYS A 42 -8.00 6.43 -13.75
CA LYS A 42 -7.99 7.90 -13.75
C LYS A 42 -8.33 8.49 -12.36
N LEU A 43 -9.23 7.87 -11.61
CA LEU A 43 -9.51 8.27 -10.22
C LEU A 43 -8.33 7.96 -9.31
N LEU A 44 -7.77 6.75 -9.40
CA LEU A 44 -6.59 6.36 -8.62
C LEU A 44 -5.39 7.28 -8.90
N HIS A 45 -5.15 7.64 -10.17
CA HIS A 45 -4.12 8.60 -10.53
C HIS A 45 -4.30 9.96 -9.83
N LYS A 46 -5.53 10.45 -9.71
CA LYS A 46 -5.83 11.72 -9.00
C LYS A 46 -5.67 11.62 -7.48
N LEU A 47 -5.74 10.42 -6.91
CA LEU A 47 -5.60 10.19 -5.47
C LEU A 47 -4.14 10.01 -5.05
N LEU A 48 -3.23 9.73 -5.99
CA LEU A 48 -1.80 9.61 -5.67
C LEU A 48 -1.22 10.95 -5.23
N ALA A 49 -0.41 10.90 -4.17
CA ALA A 49 0.48 11.99 -3.80
C ALA A 49 1.53 12.23 -4.90
N GLU A 50 2.19 13.38 -4.92
CA GLU A 50 3.19 13.69 -5.94
C GLU A 50 4.34 12.67 -5.97
N ASP A 51 4.74 12.16 -4.81
CA ASP A 51 5.73 11.08 -4.62
C ASP A 51 5.09 9.69 -4.51
N GLY A 52 3.78 9.60 -4.76
CA GLY A 52 3.01 8.36 -4.66
C GLY A 52 3.25 7.41 -5.84
N THR A 53 3.06 6.13 -5.57
CA THR A 53 3.20 5.05 -6.56
C THR A 53 1.98 4.13 -6.54
N ILE A 54 1.66 3.58 -7.70
CA ILE A 54 0.65 2.54 -7.85
C ILE A 54 1.30 1.22 -8.26
N PHE A 55 0.84 0.14 -7.64
CA PHE A 55 1.24 -1.24 -7.94
C PHE A 55 0.00 -2.04 -8.30
N ILE A 56 -0.03 -2.63 -9.48
CA ILE A 56 -1.20 -3.34 -10.02
C ILE A 56 -0.82 -4.77 -10.30
N SER A 57 -1.36 -5.70 -9.52
CA SER A 57 -1.19 -7.13 -9.76
C SER A 57 -2.03 -7.58 -10.95
N ILE A 58 -1.43 -8.28 -11.90
CA ILE A 58 -2.07 -8.71 -13.15
C ILE A 58 -1.45 -10.02 -13.64
N ASP A 59 -2.22 -10.82 -14.37
CA ASP A 59 -1.69 -12.00 -15.05
C ASP A 59 -1.18 -11.67 -16.46
N ASP A 60 -0.59 -12.66 -17.13
CA ASP A 60 -0.02 -12.51 -18.46
C ASP A 60 -1.07 -12.28 -19.57
N ASN A 61 -2.35 -12.51 -19.31
CA ASN A 61 -3.39 -12.33 -20.33
C ASN A 61 -3.65 -10.85 -20.61
N GLU A 62 -3.68 -10.03 -19.54
CA GLU A 62 -4.04 -8.61 -19.62
C GLU A 62 -2.87 -7.64 -19.40
N LEU A 63 -1.68 -8.15 -19.05
CA LEU A 63 -0.50 -7.31 -18.76
C LEU A 63 -0.19 -6.30 -19.89
N ALA A 64 -0.24 -6.74 -21.16
CA ALA A 64 0.08 -5.88 -22.29
C ALA A 64 -0.96 -4.75 -22.47
N ASN A 65 -2.25 -5.08 -22.34
CA ASN A 65 -3.34 -4.12 -22.45
C ASN A 65 -3.32 -3.11 -21.31
N LEU A 66 -3.11 -3.59 -20.08
CA LEU A 66 -3.00 -2.74 -18.89
C LEU A 66 -1.80 -1.79 -19.00
N LYS A 67 -0.64 -2.28 -19.48
CA LYS A 67 0.55 -1.46 -19.69
C LYS A 67 0.28 -0.29 -20.63
N LEU A 68 -0.36 -0.54 -21.79
CA LEU A 68 -0.70 0.51 -22.75
C LEU A 68 -1.68 1.53 -22.15
N LEU A 69 -2.67 1.06 -21.41
CA LEU A 69 -3.63 1.91 -20.74
C LEU A 69 -2.98 2.80 -19.64
N CYS A 70 -2.09 2.22 -18.85
CA CYS A 70 -1.35 2.95 -17.84
C CYS A 70 -0.37 3.95 -18.45
N ASP A 71 0.26 3.64 -19.59
CA ASP A 71 1.10 4.59 -20.33
C ASP A 71 0.32 5.84 -20.76
N GLU A 72 -0.96 5.68 -21.15
CA GLU A 72 -1.84 6.78 -21.51
C GLU A 72 -2.25 7.62 -20.28
N ILE A 73 -2.57 6.96 -19.16
CA ILE A 73 -3.12 7.63 -17.97
C ILE A 73 -2.03 8.26 -17.10
N PHE A 74 -0.96 7.53 -16.81
CA PHE A 74 0.13 7.96 -15.92
C PHE A 74 1.29 8.61 -16.68
N GLY A 75 1.40 8.36 -17.99
CA GLY A 75 2.50 8.77 -18.85
C GLY A 75 3.66 7.77 -18.87
N VAL A 76 4.24 7.57 -20.04
CA VAL A 76 5.36 6.61 -20.28
C VAL A 76 6.57 6.92 -19.37
N ASN A 77 6.83 8.21 -19.11
CA ASN A 77 7.96 8.64 -18.29
C ASN A 77 7.78 8.32 -16.79
N ASN A 78 6.56 8.02 -16.37
CA ASN A 78 6.23 7.67 -15.00
C ASN A 78 6.16 6.14 -14.77
N PHE A 79 6.47 5.36 -15.80
CA PHE A 79 6.65 3.92 -15.67
C PHE A 79 7.88 3.61 -14.81
N ILE A 80 7.71 2.70 -13.83
CA ILE A 80 8.79 2.26 -12.94
C ILE A 80 9.33 0.92 -13.42
N ASP A 81 8.55 -0.16 -13.28
CA ASP A 81 8.96 -1.51 -13.70
C ASP A 81 7.74 -2.45 -13.77
N ILE A 82 7.99 -3.64 -14.29
CA ILE A 82 7.13 -4.82 -14.18
C ILE A 82 7.85 -5.83 -13.30
N PHE A 83 7.39 -5.99 -12.07
CA PHE A 83 7.91 -7.01 -11.17
C PHE A 83 7.27 -8.36 -11.51
N SER A 84 8.08 -9.40 -11.66
CA SER A 84 7.64 -10.77 -11.88
C SER A 84 7.60 -11.52 -10.55
N TRP A 85 6.42 -11.78 -10.01
CA TRP A 85 6.26 -12.53 -8.76
C TRP A 85 6.15 -14.03 -9.03
N HIS A 86 7.00 -14.81 -8.37
CA HIS A 86 6.95 -16.28 -8.40
C HIS A 86 5.83 -16.78 -7.51
N LYS A 87 4.62 -16.90 -8.09
CA LYS A 87 3.38 -17.17 -7.34
C LYS A 87 3.22 -18.61 -6.87
N THR A 88 3.92 -19.56 -7.49
CA THR A 88 3.80 -20.99 -7.17
C THR A 88 5.00 -21.79 -7.64
N TYR A 89 5.48 -22.68 -6.76
CA TYR A 89 6.49 -23.70 -7.09
C TYR A 89 5.86 -25.00 -7.60
N SER A 90 4.52 -25.14 -7.49
CA SER A 90 3.78 -26.35 -7.91
C SER A 90 2.68 -26.02 -8.93
N PRO A 91 3.06 -25.50 -10.12
CA PRO A 91 2.08 -25.11 -11.12
C PRO A 91 1.29 -26.32 -11.65
N SER A 92 0.03 -26.08 -12.01
CA SER A 92 -0.88 -27.10 -12.54
C SER A 92 -0.29 -27.84 -13.74
N ASN A 93 -0.43 -29.18 -13.74
CA ASN A 93 -0.04 -30.04 -14.85
C ASN A 93 -1.08 -30.09 -16.00
N LEU A 94 -2.15 -29.33 -15.92
CA LEU A 94 -3.23 -29.32 -16.91
C LEU A 94 -2.87 -28.56 -18.20
N SER A 95 -1.79 -27.77 -18.21
CA SER A 95 -1.35 -27.05 -19.38
C SER A 95 -0.62 -27.99 -20.35
N HIS A 96 -0.99 -27.92 -21.65
CA HIS A 96 -0.33 -28.68 -22.71
C HIS A 96 0.94 -27.98 -23.26
N ARG A 97 1.22 -26.74 -22.92
CA ARG A 97 2.33 -25.95 -23.49
C ARG A 97 3.35 -25.57 -22.44
N THR A 98 2.97 -24.68 -21.52
CA THR A 98 3.86 -24.13 -20.49
C THR A 98 3.18 -24.14 -19.13
N LYS A 99 3.97 -24.31 -18.07
CA LYS A 99 3.49 -24.16 -16.69
C LYS A 99 3.66 -22.71 -16.25
N LYS A 100 2.57 -22.07 -15.85
CA LYS A 100 2.58 -20.66 -15.43
C LYS A 100 2.94 -20.56 -13.95
N CYS A 101 4.15 -20.09 -13.67
CA CYS A 101 4.66 -19.90 -12.30
C CYS A 101 4.64 -18.45 -11.85
N LEU A 102 4.46 -17.52 -12.78
CA LEU A 102 4.59 -16.10 -12.54
C LEU A 102 3.23 -15.39 -12.61
N GLU A 103 3.10 -14.34 -11.83
CA GLU A 103 2.21 -13.21 -12.00
C GLU A 103 3.03 -11.93 -11.99
N TYR A 104 2.42 -10.82 -12.37
CA TYR A 104 3.12 -9.57 -12.57
C TYR A 104 2.56 -8.49 -11.67
N VAL A 105 3.43 -7.57 -11.25
CA VAL A 105 3.04 -6.34 -10.58
C VAL A 105 3.56 -5.19 -11.41
N LEU A 106 2.65 -4.51 -12.11
CA LEU A 106 2.93 -3.34 -12.92
C LEU A 106 2.98 -2.10 -12.02
N SER A 107 4.01 -1.26 -12.15
CA SER A 107 4.22 -0.11 -11.28
C SER A 107 4.44 1.19 -12.04
N TYR A 108 3.75 2.24 -11.58
CA TYR A 108 3.87 3.62 -12.04
C TYR A 108 3.95 4.58 -10.87
N ALA A 109 4.59 5.71 -11.11
CA ALA A 109 4.59 6.86 -10.21
C ALA A 109 3.56 7.90 -10.62
N GLN A 110 3.19 8.78 -9.71
CA GLN A 110 2.60 10.07 -10.07
C GLN A 110 3.63 10.97 -10.75
N ASN A 111 4.84 11.04 -10.17
CA ASN A 111 5.98 11.78 -10.72
C ASN A 111 7.28 11.06 -10.36
N THR A 112 7.92 10.42 -11.33
CA THR A 112 9.18 9.68 -11.10
C THR A 112 10.31 10.54 -10.55
N ASN A 113 10.31 11.87 -10.82
CA ASN A 113 11.33 12.76 -10.28
C ASN A 113 11.13 13.08 -8.78
N ALA A 114 9.94 12.88 -8.25
CA ALA A 114 9.63 13.08 -6.84
C ALA A 114 9.91 11.83 -5.99
N ILE A 115 10.04 10.65 -6.62
CA ILE A 115 10.22 9.39 -5.91
C ILE A 115 11.65 9.27 -5.38
N GLN A 116 11.75 8.87 -4.12
CA GLN A 116 13.02 8.45 -3.54
C GLN A 116 13.46 7.08 -4.08
N ARG A 117 14.71 6.73 -3.84
CA ARG A 117 15.25 5.41 -4.18
C ARG A 117 14.44 4.32 -3.47
N PHE A 118 14.00 3.31 -4.19
CA PHE A 118 13.34 2.14 -3.61
C PHE A 118 14.25 1.41 -2.63
N ASN A 119 13.65 1.02 -1.51
CA ASN A 119 14.30 0.21 -0.47
C ASN A 119 13.91 -1.25 -0.68
N GLY A 120 14.84 -2.08 -1.15
CA GLY A 120 14.70 -3.52 -1.11
C GLY A 120 14.98 -4.08 0.29
N LEU A 121 15.13 -5.37 0.39
CA LEU A 121 15.51 -6.00 1.65
C LEU A 121 16.90 -5.55 2.09
N TYR A 122 17.06 -5.30 3.37
CA TYR A 122 18.38 -5.26 3.96
C TYR A 122 18.97 -6.67 3.85
N LYS A 123 20.02 -6.86 3.04
CA LYS A 123 20.85 -8.03 3.22
C LYS A 123 21.47 -7.90 4.59
N VAL A 124 20.96 -8.64 5.55
CA VAL A 124 21.70 -8.98 6.76
C VAL A 124 22.80 -9.93 6.29
N ASN A 125 23.79 -9.40 5.61
CA ASN A 125 24.97 -10.16 5.30
C ASN A 125 25.68 -10.35 6.63
N GLU A 126 25.67 -11.59 7.12
CA GLU A 126 26.67 -11.99 8.06
C GLU A 126 28.01 -11.45 7.58
N ALA A 127 28.74 -10.86 8.47
CA ALA A 127 30.01 -10.16 8.38
C ALA A 127 31.08 -10.86 7.52
N ASP A 128 30.93 -10.96 6.21
CA ASP A 128 31.89 -11.73 5.41
C ASP A 128 32.05 -11.26 3.95
N ASN A 129 32.03 -9.96 3.72
CA ASN A 129 32.19 -9.42 2.37
C ASN A 129 33.67 -9.41 1.97
N PRO A 130 34.06 -10.02 0.82
CA PRO A 130 35.45 -9.98 0.36
C PRO A 130 35.80 -8.56 -0.10
N LEU A 131 37.00 -8.09 0.30
CA LEU A 131 37.51 -6.80 -0.16
C LEU A 131 38.27 -6.91 -1.50
N ILE A 132 38.42 -8.11 -2.04
CA ILE A 132 39.12 -8.40 -3.30
C ILE A 132 38.13 -8.79 -4.37
N LYS A 133 38.29 -8.22 -5.58
CA LYS A 133 37.52 -8.56 -6.77
C LYS A 133 38.46 -8.72 -7.96
N THR A 134 38.47 -9.90 -8.57
CA THR A 134 39.41 -10.28 -9.64
C THR A 134 39.41 -9.39 -10.87
N THR A 135 38.31 -8.66 -11.11
CA THR A 135 38.14 -7.75 -12.26
C THR A 135 38.73 -6.35 -12.00
N ASN A 136 39.13 -6.04 -10.76
CA ASN A 136 39.65 -4.72 -10.42
C ASN A 136 41.13 -4.59 -10.72
N GLN A 137 41.59 -3.34 -10.83
CA GLN A 137 43.01 -3.03 -10.92
C GLN A 137 43.70 -3.30 -9.57
N VAL A 138 44.99 -3.65 -9.64
CA VAL A 138 45.84 -3.84 -8.45
C VAL A 138 46.04 -2.51 -7.74
N LYS A 139 45.89 -2.50 -6.43
CA LYS A 139 46.03 -1.33 -5.55
C LYS A 139 46.80 -1.74 -4.30
N LYS A 140 47.53 -0.79 -3.72
CA LYS A 140 48.15 -0.93 -2.42
C LYS A 140 47.20 -0.37 -1.35
N LEU A 141 47.00 -1.13 -0.26
CA LEU A 141 46.24 -0.69 0.92
C LEU A 141 47.07 -0.96 2.19
N ILE A 142 46.96 -0.05 3.15
CA ILE A 142 47.55 -0.16 4.48
C ILE A 142 46.38 -0.30 5.47
N PHE A 143 46.38 -1.42 6.18
CA PHE A 143 45.37 -1.73 7.18
C PHE A 143 45.97 -1.47 8.57
N PRO A 144 45.45 -0.49 9.34
CA PRO A 144 45.92 -0.21 10.67
C PRO A 144 45.68 -1.41 11.60
N HIS A 145 46.74 -1.90 12.25
CA HIS A 145 46.67 -3.08 13.12
C HIS A 145 45.71 -2.89 14.31
N THR A 146 45.45 -1.65 14.74
CA THR A 146 44.58 -1.32 15.86
C THR A 146 43.10 -1.54 15.59
N VAL A 147 42.69 -1.54 14.31
CA VAL A 147 41.26 -1.64 13.89
C VAL A 147 40.97 -2.95 13.17
N VAL A 148 41.96 -3.78 12.96
CA VAL A 148 41.83 -5.07 12.29
C VAL A 148 41.40 -6.15 13.27
N CYS A 149 40.37 -6.90 12.95
CA CYS A 149 39.93 -8.09 13.68
C CYS A 149 40.48 -9.35 13.01
N SER A 150 40.78 -10.39 13.81
CA SER A 150 41.14 -11.70 13.27
C SER A 150 40.42 -12.83 14.00
N THR A 151 40.15 -13.90 13.26
CA THR A 151 39.60 -15.15 13.82
C THR A 151 40.70 -16.20 14.05
N MET A 152 41.97 -15.87 13.72
CA MET A 152 43.12 -16.74 13.98
C MET A 152 43.37 -16.84 15.49
N LYS A 153 43.80 -18.00 15.94
CA LYS A 153 44.10 -18.29 17.36
C LYS A 153 45.57 -18.47 17.63
N ASP A 154 46.35 -18.98 16.64
CA ASP A 154 47.73 -19.31 16.80
C ASP A 154 48.64 -18.15 16.42
N ASP A 155 49.67 -17.94 17.15
CA ASP A 155 50.74 -16.99 16.82
C ASP A 155 51.39 -17.38 15.49
N PHE A 156 51.65 -16.38 14.65
CA PHE A 156 52.24 -16.63 13.33
C PHE A 156 53.04 -15.42 12.83
N PHE A 157 54.18 -15.74 12.23
CA PHE A 157 55.02 -14.75 11.55
C PHE A 157 54.74 -14.78 10.06
N PHE A 158 54.23 -13.68 9.53
CA PHE A 158 53.99 -13.47 8.11
C PHE A 158 55.22 -12.77 7.50
N LYS A 159 55.99 -13.49 6.69
CA LYS A 159 57.09 -12.92 5.92
C LYS A 159 56.56 -12.22 4.68
N ALA A 160 57.13 -11.10 4.27
CA ALA A 160 56.80 -10.44 3.01
C ALA A 160 56.80 -11.43 1.83
N GLY A 161 55.73 -11.42 1.02
CA GLY A 161 55.56 -12.38 -0.06
C GLY A 161 54.10 -12.56 -0.48
N VAL A 162 53.86 -13.58 -1.31
CA VAL A 162 52.53 -13.87 -1.90
C VAL A 162 51.74 -14.81 -1.01
N TYR A 163 50.47 -14.47 -0.74
CA TYR A 163 49.51 -15.24 0.05
C TYR A 163 48.19 -15.41 -0.70
N GLY A 164 47.39 -16.37 -0.27
CA GLY A 164 46.07 -16.62 -0.86
C GLY A 164 46.12 -17.57 -2.05
N THR A 165 45.06 -17.51 -2.87
CA THR A 165 44.87 -18.32 -4.10
C THR A 165 44.68 -17.41 -5.28
N LYS A 166 44.69 -17.95 -6.53
CA LYS A 166 44.43 -17.16 -7.75
C LYS A 166 43.23 -16.21 -7.69
N LYS A 167 42.18 -16.54 -6.90
CA LYS A 167 40.97 -15.73 -6.76
C LYS A 167 41.08 -14.61 -5.74
N ASN A 168 41.93 -14.79 -4.72
CA ASN A 168 42.09 -13.86 -3.60
C ASN A 168 43.59 -13.67 -3.23
N GLU A 169 44.44 -13.63 -4.24
CA GLU A 169 45.89 -13.41 -4.08
C GLU A 169 46.15 -12.02 -3.53
N VAL A 170 47.02 -11.96 -2.53
CA VAL A 170 47.57 -10.74 -1.93
C VAL A 170 49.08 -10.82 -1.84
N ILE A 171 49.74 -9.71 -2.02
CA ILE A 171 51.19 -9.57 -1.80
C ILE A 171 51.36 -8.78 -0.51
N LEU A 172 51.93 -9.40 0.51
CA LEU A 172 52.34 -8.73 1.74
C LEU A 172 53.67 -8.01 1.49
N LEU A 173 53.68 -6.70 1.70
CA LEU A 173 54.83 -5.86 1.35
C LEU A 173 55.88 -5.76 2.47
N LYS A 174 55.50 -5.99 3.72
CA LYS A 174 56.37 -5.96 4.91
C LYS A 174 56.07 -7.12 5.84
N ASP A 175 57.07 -7.60 6.55
CA ASP A 175 56.91 -8.64 7.57
C ASP A 175 55.94 -8.20 8.67
N VAL A 176 55.08 -9.11 9.13
CA VAL A 176 54.06 -8.83 10.15
C VAL A 176 53.97 -9.97 11.15
N TRP A 177 54.05 -9.66 12.43
CA TRP A 177 53.74 -10.59 13.51
C TRP A 177 52.27 -10.59 13.87
N PHE A 178 51.72 -11.77 14.02
CA PHE A 178 50.41 -11.99 14.64
C PHE A 178 50.62 -12.74 15.94
N ARG A 179 50.33 -12.10 17.08
CA ARG A 179 50.48 -12.66 18.43
C ARG A 179 49.30 -12.27 19.31
N ASN A 180 48.96 -13.16 20.25
CA ASN A 180 47.85 -12.92 21.16
C ASN A 180 46.56 -12.44 20.46
N SER A 181 46.24 -13.08 19.33
CA SER A 181 45.05 -12.75 18.48
C SER A 181 45.05 -11.34 17.89
N LYS A 182 46.21 -10.67 17.76
CA LYS A 182 46.36 -9.33 17.20
C LYS A 182 47.57 -9.24 16.28
N PHE A 183 47.50 -8.35 15.31
CA PHE A 183 48.66 -7.95 14.53
C PHE A 183 49.47 -6.91 15.31
N GLU A 184 50.80 -7.01 15.29
CA GLU A 184 51.68 -6.10 16.04
C GLU A 184 52.04 -4.83 15.28
N ASN A 185 51.87 -4.82 13.95
CA ASN A 185 52.13 -3.67 13.08
C ASN A 185 51.18 -3.64 11.91
N ASP A 186 51.08 -2.50 11.25
CA ASP A 186 50.19 -2.29 10.12
C ASP A 186 50.44 -3.27 8.98
N ILE A 187 49.38 -3.73 8.34
CA ILE A 187 49.41 -4.74 7.32
C ILE A 187 49.40 -4.04 5.96
N GLU A 188 50.53 -4.01 5.26
CA GLU A 188 50.61 -3.41 3.93
C GLU A 188 50.41 -4.50 2.86
N LEU A 189 49.32 -4.42 2.14
CA LEU A 189 48.98 -5.39 1.11
C LEU A 189 48.82 -4.73 -0.26
N GLU A 190 49.20 -5.49 -1.29
CA GLU A 190 48.88 -5.19 -2.68
C GLU A 190 47.99 -6.29 -3.25
N SER A 191 46.83 -5.91 -3.80
CA SER A 191 45.90 -6.82 -4.43
C SER A 191 44.86 -6.05 -5.25
N ARG A 192 43.89 -6.79 -5.85
CA ARG A 192 42.77 -6.21 -6.63
C ARG A 192 41.64 -5.77 -5.74
N PHE A 193 41.90 -4.77 -4.90
CA PHE A 193 40.94 -4.28 -3.93
C PHE A 193 39.79 -3.51 -4.57
N ILE A 194 38.59 -3.64 -3.97
CA ILE A 194 37.42 -2.86 -4.37
C ILE A 194 37.51 -1.41 -3.89
N TRP A 195 38.21 -1.15 -2.77
CA TRP A 195 38.39 0.18 -2.19
C TRP A 195 39.71 0.83 -2.58
N THR A 196 39.78 2.14 -2.42
CA THR A 196 41.02 2.93 -2.35
C THR A 196 41.44 3.09 -0.90
N GLN A 197 42.63 3.65 -0.62
CA GLN A 197 43.07 3.92 0.74
C GLN A 197 42.14 4.91 1.46
N ASP A 198 41.67 5.96 0.76
CA ASP A 198 40.76 6.94 1.32
C ASP A 198 39.40 6.31 1.67
N ASN A 199 38.87 5.44 0.79
CA ASN A 199 37.65 4.70 1.05
C ASN A 199 37.81 3.75 2.25
N LEU A 200 38.94 3.09 2.40
CA LEU A 200 39.22 2.25 3.55
C LEU A 200 39.23 3.08 4.85
N GLY A 201 39.89 4.24 4.85
CA GLY A 201 39.91 5.15 5.99
C GLY A 201 38.49 5.61 6.38
N ASN A 202 37.73 6.12 5.41
CA ASN A 202 36.35 6.57 5.60
C ASN A 202 35.41 5.46 6.13
N GLU A 203 35.59 4.23 5.65
CA GLU A 203 34.78 3.10 6.13
C GLU A 203 35.17 2.68 7.55
N ILE A 204 36.44 2.71 7.90
CA ILE A 204 36.91 2.47 9.26
C ILE A 204 36.35 3.53 10.24
N GLU A 205 36.36 4.81 9.86
CA GLU A 205 35.79 5.90 10.66
C GLU A 205 34.27 5.72 10.90
N LYS A 206 33.55 5.15 9.93
CA LYS A 206 32.13 4.78 10.08
C LYS A 206 31.90 3.53 10.94
N GLY A 207 32.96 2.90 11.45
CA GLY A 207 32.86 1.71 12.29
C GLY A 207 32.83 0.38 11.52
N THR A 208 33.17 0.36 10.23
CA THR A 208 33.32 -0.86 9.46
C THR A 208 34.45 -1.72 10.00
N LYS A 209 34.16 -2.98 10.29
CA LYS A 209 35.19 -3.94 10.78
C LYS A 209 35.94 -4.54 9.60
N ILE A 210 37.25 -4.54 9.67
CA ILE A 210 38.14 -5.27 8.74
C ILE A 210 38.56 -6.58 9.37
N ILE A 211 38.37 -7.70 8.66
CA ILE A 211 38.50 -9.05 9.22
C ILE A 211 39.46 -9.87 8.38
N PHE A 212 40.47 -10.44 9.04
CA PHE A 212 41.35 -11.44 8.46
C PHE A 212 41.03 -12.82 9.04
N LYS A 213 40.45 -13.71 8.24
CA LYS A 213 39.92 -15.02 8.71
C LYS A 213 40.98 -16.11 8.79
N GLY A 214 42.16 -15.92 8.20
CA GLY A 214 43.18 -16.97 8.19
C GLY A 214 44.48 -16.55 7.53
N ARG A 215 45.39 -17.50 7.35
CA ARG A 215 46.75 -17.28 6.83
C ARG A 215 46.83 -16.84 5.37
N SER A 216 45.72 -16.75 4.66
CA SER A 216 45.67 -16.20 3.28
C SER A 216 45.85 -14.69 3.23
N LEU A 217 45.70 -13.98 4.36
CA LEU A 217 45.72 -12.51 4.47
C LEU A 217 44.74 -11.82 3.50
N ALA A 218 43.71 -12.53 3.01
CA ALA A 218 42.66 -11.94 2.19
C ALA A 218 41.69 -11.17 3.08
N PRO A 219 41.65 -9.82 3.00
CA PRO A 219 40.81 -9.02 3.87
C PRO A 219 39.33 -9.12 3.50
N ARG A 220 38.51 -9.12 4.53
CA ARG A 220 37.05 -9.07 4.44
C ARG A 220 36.57 -7.89 5.27
N TYR A 221 35.32 -7.48 5.05
CA TYR A 221 34.76 -6.37 5.82
C TYR A 221 33.30 -6.64 6.24
N ASP A 222 32.91 -6.01 7.34
CA ASP A 222 31.56 -5.95 7.86
C ASP A 222 31.23 -4.49 8.17
N LYS A 223 30.30 -3.90 7.41
CA LYS A 223 29.91 -2.51 7.58
C LYS A 223 29.05 -2.32 8.82
N ALA A 224 29.25 -1.21 9.51
CA ALA A 224 28.40 -0.81 10.65
C ALA A 224 26.95 -0.57 10.21
N ALA A 225 26.74 -0.10 8.99
CA ALA A 225 25.42 0.06 8.39
C ALA A 225 25.48 -0.31 6.90
N TYR A 226 24.55 -1.13 6.46
CA TYR A 226 24.32 -1.41 5.05
C TYR A 226 23.15 -0.57 4.55
N SER A 227 23.32 0.14 3.44
CA SER A 227 22.18 0.70 2.73
C SER A 227 21.35 -0.44 2.14
N SER A 228 20.03 -0.30 2.17
CA SER A 228 19.16 -1.24 1.45
C SER A 228 19.56 -1.31 -0.03
N GLU A 229 19.57 -2.50 -0.61
CA GLU A 229 19.70 -2.64 -2.06
C GLU A 229 18.38 -2.23 -2.72
N VAL A 230 18.40 -1.79 -3.98
CA VAL A 230 17.16 -1.63 -4.74
C VAL A 230 16.54 -3.01 -4.97
N PRO A 231 15.19 -3.13 -4.96
CA PRO A 231 14.55 -4.41 -5.19
C PRO A 231 14.88 -4.97 -6.59
N ARG A 232 14.94 -6.29 -6.69
CA ARG A 232 14.99 -6.97 -7.98
C ARG A 232 13.61 -6.93 -8.63
N ASN A 233 13.53 -6.99 -9.95
CA ASN A 233 12.26 -7.14 -10.65
C ASN A 233 11.76 -8.59 -10.74
N LEU A 234 12.50 -9.56 -10.20
CA LEU A 234 12.02 -10.90 -9.87
C LEU A 234 11.81 -10.98 -8.37
N ILE A 235 10.59 -11.23 -7.95
CA ILE A 235 10.18 -11.38 -6.54
C ILE A 235 9.94 -12.86 -6.26
N ASP A 236 10.70 -13.44 -5.36
CA ASP A 236 10.65 -14.86 -5.01
C ASP A 236 11.04 -15.10 -3.54
N ASP A 237 11.38 -16.36 -3.20
CA ASP A 237 11.81 -16.75 -1.86
C ASP A 237 13.16 -16.16 -1.43
N GLU A 238 14.03 -15.75 -2.36
CA GLU A 238 15.25 -15.00 -2.01
C GLU A 238 14.93 -13.62 -1.42
N ASP A 239 13.75 -13.07 -1.75
CA ASP A 239 13.22 -11.82 -1.19
C ASP A 239 12.36 -12.08 0.06
N CYS A 240 12.32 -13.32 0.57
CA CYS A 240 11.46 -13.76 1.67
C CYS A 240 9.96 -13.56 1.36
N VAL A 241 9.58 -13.62 0.08
CA VAL A 241 8.19 -13.46 -0.37
C VAL A 241 7.57 -14.84 -0.64
N GLY A 242 6.40 -15.05 -0.05
CA GLY A 242 5.64 -16.28 -0.17
C GLY A 242 4.84 -16.41 -1.46
N THR A 243 4.23 -17.57 -1.63
CA THR A 243 3.42 -17.96 -2.79
C THR A 243 1.93 -17.83 -2.53
N THR A 244 1.09 -18.06 -3.54
CA THR A 244 -0.37 -18.12 -3.40
C THR A 244 -0.81 -19.22 -2.44
N GLU A 245 -0.10 -20.36 -2.43
CA GLU A 245 -0.38 -21.45 -1.51
C GLU A 245 -0.15 -21.03 -0.05
N GLN A 246 0.89 -20.25 0.23
CA GLN A 246 1.17 -19.72 1.56
C GLN A 246 0.12 -18.67 1.96
N GLY A 247 -0.30 -17.81 1.03
CA GLY A 247 -1.42 -16.91 1.24
C GLY A 247 -2.73 -17.65 1.61
N GLY A 248 -3.01 -18.77 0.93
CA GLY A 248 -4.13 -19.65 1.23
C GLY A 248 -4.02 -20.31 2.61
N ALA A 249 -2.81 -20.75 2.99
CA ALA A 249 -2.55 -21.33 4.30
C ALA A 249 -2.75 -20.27 5.42
N THR A 250 -2.33 -19.03 5.19
CA THR A 250 -2.56 -17.93 6.11
C THR A 250 -4.06 -17.67 6.33
N LEU A 251 -4.85 -17.62 5.25
CA LEU A 251 -6.31 -17.48 5.38
C LEU A 251 -6.94 -18.66 6.12
N THR A 252 -6.50 -19.88 5.83
CA THR A 252 -6.95 -21.08 6.56
C THR A 252 -6.68 -20.96 8.06
N ALA A 253 -5.51 -20.47 8.45
CA ALA A 253 -5.17 -20.24 9.85
C ALA A 253 -6.04 -19.16 10.51
N ILE A 254 -6.36 -18.10 9.77
CA ILE A 254 -7.18 -16.97 10.26
C ILE A 254 -8.63 -17.39 10.46
N PHE A 255 -9.21 -18.13 9.49
CA PHE A 255 -10.65 -18.44 9.47
C PHE A 255 -10.98 -19.84 9.99
N ASN A 256 -9.98 -20.68 10.15
CA ASN A 256 -10.14 -22.11 10.43
C ASN A 256 -10.99 -22.83 9.37
N ASP A 257 -10.91 -22.37 8.11
CA ASP A 257 -11.63 -22.92 6.96
C ASP A 257 -10.68 -23.05 5.76
N LYS A 258 -10.73 -24.19 5.07
CA LYS A 258 -9.76 -24.55 4.02
C LYS A 258 -9.97 -23.86 2.67
N LYS A 259 -11.10 -23.24 2.42
CA LYS A 259 -11.41 -22.67 1.09
C LYS A 259 -12.37 -21.49 1.15
N ILE A 260 -11.99 -20.47 1.92
CA ILE A 260 -12.82 -19.29 2.07
C ILE A 260 -12.65 -18.28 0.93
N PHE A 261 -11.49 -18.30 0.27
CA PHE A 261 -11.17 -17.36 -0.81
C PHE A 261 -10.24 -18.03 -1.84
N ASP A 262 -10.48 -17.76 -3.13
CA ASP A 262 -9.66 -18.30 -4.22
C ASP A 262 -8.47 -17.35 -4.51
N TYR A 263 -7.27 -17.92 -4.58
CA TYR A 263 -6.03 -17.25 -5.00
C TYR A 263 -5.66 -15.99 -4.20
N PRO A 264 -5.66 -16.01 -2.86
CA PRO A 264 -5.25 -14.86 -2.08
C PRO A 264 -3.76 -14.56 -2.31
N LYS A 265 -3.40 -13.28 -2.36
CA LYS A 265 -1.99 -12.90 -2.35
C LYS A 265 -1.39 -13.19 -0.98
N ASP A 266 -0.11 -13.56 -0.95
CA ASP A 266 0.61 -13.70 0.31
C ASP A 266 0.87 -12.34 0.96
N VAL A 267 0.81 -12.29 2.28
CA VAL A 267 1.00 -11.04 3.05
C VAL A 267 2.39 -10.47 2.83
N SER A 268 3.40 -11.35 2.74
CA SER A 268 4.80 -10.93 2.55
C SER A 268 5.03 -10.21 1.23
N LEU A 269 4.28 -10.53 0.16
CA LEU A 269 4.35 -9.80 -1.10
C LEU A 269 3.94 -8.33 -0.90
N ILE A 270 2.85 -8.10 -0.19
CA ILE A 270 2.35 -6.75 0.03
C ILE A 270 3.25 -5.99 1.01
N GLU A 271 3.73 -6.65 2.08
CA GLU A 271 4.73 -6.07 2.98
C GLU A 271 6.00 -5.66 2.22
N TYR A 272 6.48 -6.51 1.31
CA TYR A 272 7.67 -6.24 0.50
C TYR A 272 7.48 -5.01 -0.39
N ILE A 273 6.34 -4.90 -1.10
CA ILE A 273 6.00 -3.76 -1.95
C ILE A 273 5.85 -2.47 -1.14
N ILE A 274 5.15 -2.52 -0.01
CA ILE A 274 4.99 -1.35 0.88
C ILE A 274 6.36 -0.84 1.34
N ASN A 275 7.29 -1.74 1.67
CA ASN A 275 8.63 -1.37 2.11
C ASN A 275 9.49 -0.69 1.02
N PHE A 276 9.08 -0.70 -0.26
CA PHE A 276 9.85 -0.01 -1.31
C PHE A 276 9.95 1.49 -1.05
N LEU A 277 8.89 2.12 -0.62
CA LEU A 277 8.77 3.57 -0.53
C LEU A 277 8.04 4.09 0.71
N CYS A 278 7.11 3.31 1.26
CA CYS A 278 6.20 3.85 2.28
C CYS A 278 6.91 4.18 3.58
N SER A 279 6.75 5.41 4.00
CA SER A 279 7.12 5.90 5.33
C SER A 279 6.19 5.34 6.41
N PRO A 280 6.58 5.40 7.69
CA PRO A 280 5.77 4.87 8.78
C PRO A 280 4.40 5.55 9.00
N ASP A 281 4.14 6.70 8.38
CA ASP A 281 2.90 7.47 8.54
C ASP A 281 2.07 7.56 7.25
N ASP A 282 2.46 6.87 6.18
CA ASP A 282 1.80 6.94 4.87
C ASP A 282 0.43 6.26 4.85
N ILE A 283 -0.36 6.61 3.84
CA ILE A 283 -1.69 6.03 3.57
C ILE A 283 -1.59 5.07 2.39
N ILE A 284 -2.02 3.84 2.58
CA ILE A 284 -2.07 2.78 1.57
C ILE A 284 -3.53 2.57 1.16
N LEU A 285 -3.84 2.82 -0.11
CA LEU A 285 -5.16 2.57 -0.69
C LEU A 285 -5.13 1.29 -1.52
N ASP A 286 -6.03 0.36 -1.21
CA ASP A 286 -6.28 -0.84 -2.02
C ASP A 286 -7.72 -0.79 -2.55
N SER A 287 -7.85 -0.56 -3.84
CA SER A 287 -9.16 -0.39 -4.51
C SER A 287 -9.81 -1.70 -4.96
N PHE A 288 -9.15 -2.83 -4.72
CA PHE A 288 -9.63 -4.18 -4.98
C PHE A 288 -9.20 -5.10 -3.84
N ALA A 289 -9.70 -4.79 -2.64
CA ALA A 289 -9.20 -5.35 -1.39
C ALA A 289 -9.24 -6.88 -1.30
N GLY A 290 -10.13 -7.52 -2.04
CA GLY A 290 -10.26 -8.98 -2.08
C GLY A 290 -10.38 -9.55 -0.67
N SER A 291 -9.47 -10.43 -0.30
CA SER A 291 -9.44 -11.01 1.05
C SER A 291 -8.86 -10.10 2.14
N GLY A 292 -8.51 -8.84 1.85
CA GLY A 292 -7.98 -7.88 2.84
C GLY A 292 -6.49 -8.08 3.19
N THR A 293 -5.70 -8.57 2.25
CA THR A 293 -4.26 -8.82 2.46
C THR A 293 -3.49 -7.54 2.76
N THR A 294 -3.85 -6.44 2.11
CA THR A 294 -3.18 -5.14 2.28
C THR A 294 -3.32 -4.59 3.70
N ALA A 295 -4.52 -4.64 4.29
CA ALA A 295 -4.68 -4.23 5.69
C ALA A 295 -3.86 -5.11 6.64
N HIS A 296 -3.84 -6.44 6.41
CA HIS A 296 -3.01 -7.36 7.19
C HIS A 296 -1.52 -6.98 7.13
N ALA A 297 -1.00 -6.69 5.93
CA ALA A 297 0.38 -6.27 5.73
C ALA A 297 0.69 -4.95 6.46
N VAL A 298 -0.18 -3.95 6.34
CA VAL A 298 -0.02 -2.65 7.03
C VAL A 298 0.00 -2.81 8.54
N LEU A 299 -0.92 -3.59 9.10
CA LEU A 299 -0.98 -3.86 10.54
C LEU A 299 0.27 -4.58 11.04
N ASN A 300 0.78 -5.56 10.29
CA ASN A 300 2.02 -6.25 10.63
C ASN A 300 3.24 -5.30 10.62
N LEU A 301 3.36 -4.46 9.60
CA LEU A 301 4.45 -3.49 9.50
C LEU A 301 4.40 -2.49 10.66
N ASN A 302 3.23 -1.94 10.98
CA ASN A 302 3.06 -1.04 12.12
C ASN A 302 3.44 -1.71 13.45
N LYS A 303 3.05 -2.98 13.65
CA LYS A 303 3.46 -3.74 14.84
C LYS A 303 4.97 -3.96 14.90
N LYS A 304 5.61 -4.17 13.72
CA LYS A 304 7.03 -4.48 13.61
C LYS A 304 7.93 -3.28 13.87
N ASP A 305 7.58 -2.10 13.33
CA ASP A 305 8.41 -0.91 13.35
C ASP A 305 7.86 0.24 14.22
N GLY A 306 6.67 0.06 14.82
CA GLY A 306 6.00 1.08 15.61
C GLY A 306 5.38 2.20 14.77
N GLY A 307 5.26 2.02 13.46
CA GLY A 307 4.66 2.98 12.54
C GLY A 307 3.16 3.16 12.75
N ASN A 308 2.60 4.17 12.10
CA ASN A 308 1.18 4.53 12.11
C ASN A 308 0.61 4.64 10.69
N ARG A 309 1.08 3.76 9.78
CA ARG A 309 0.54 3.68 8.41
C ARG A 309 -0.95 3.44 8.49
N LYS A 310 -1.69 4.11 7.63
CA LYS A 310 -3.13 3.94 7.50
C LYS A 310 -3.46 3.13 6.25
N PHE A 311 -4.55 2.40 6.28
CA PHE A 311 -5.06 1.71 5.11
C PHE A 311 -6.48 2.16 4.79
N ILE A 312 -6.80 2.18 3.49
CA ILE A 312 -8.14 2.36 2.96
C ILE A 312 -8.38 1.19 2.02
N LEU A 313 -9.38 0.38 2.32
CA LEU A 313 -9.78 -0.76 1.49
C LEU A 313 -11.11 -0.47 0.82
N VAL A 314 -11.22 -0.77 -0.47
CA VAL A 314 -12.49 -0.72 -1.20
C VAL A 314 -12.76 -2.10 -1.79
N GLU A 315 -13.92 -2.65 -1.48
CA GLU A 315 -14.38 -3.93 -2.01
C GLU A 315 -15.87 -3.82 -2.36
N MET A 316 -16.26 -4.31 -3.52
CA MET A 316 -17.63 -4.19 -4.03
C MET A 316 -18.41 -5.51 -4.00
N GLU A 317 -17.73 -6.61 -3.70
CA GLU A 317 -18.36 -7.93 -3.68
C GLU A 317 -19.01 -8.22 -2.32
N ASP A 318 -19.99 -9.10 -2.31
CA ASP A 318 -20.78 -9.44 -1.13
C ASP A 318 -19.97 -9.99 0.06
N TYR A 319 -18.74 -10.43 -0.18
CA TYR A 319 -17.84 -10.91 0.87
C TYR A 319 -17.06 -9.80 1.59
N ALA A 320 -17.26 -8.54 1.26
CA ALA A 320 -16.53 -7.41 1.87
C ALA A 320 -16.61 -7.41 3.41
N GLU A 321 -17.81 -7.67 3.97
CA GLU A 321 -18.00 -7.79 5.43
C GLU A 321 -17.50 -9.13 5.97
N SER A 322 -17.90 -10.25 5.34
CA SER A 322 -17.71 -11.59 5.89
C SER A 322 -16.27 -12.13 5.74
N ILE A 323 -15.52 -11.65 4.75
CA ILE A 323 -14.13 -12.08 4.51
C ILE A 323 -13.17 -10.91 4.73
N THR A 324 -13.32 -9.82 3.98
CA THR A 324 -12.32 -8.72 3.99
C THR A 324 -12.24 -8.06 5.38
N ALA A 325 -13.36 -7.53 5.87
CA ALA A 325 -13.42 -6.86 7.17
C ALA A 325 -13.17 -7.84 8.33
N GLU A 326 -13.73 -9.06 8.25
CA GLU A 326 -13.56 -10.08 9.28
C GLU A 326 -12.10 -10.55 9.39
N ARG A 327 -11.35 -10.67 8.28
CA ARG A 327 -9.92 -10.92 8.32
C ARG A 327 -9.21 -9.83 9.12
N VAL A 328 -9.50 -8.57 8.86
CA VAL A 328 -8.87 -7.43 9.57
C VAL A 328 -9.18 -7.51 11.07
N ARG A 329 -10.44 -7.78 11.45
CA ARG A 329 -10.83 -7.96 12.86
C ARG A 329 -10.04 -9.06 13.56
N ARG A 330 -9.88 -10.21 12.90
CA ARG A 330 -9.11 -11.34 13.45
C ARG A 330 -7.64 -11.05 13.55
N VAL A 331 -7.04 -10.41 12.56
CA VAL A 331 -5.64 -9.97 12.61
C VAL A 331 -5.39 -9.01 13.77
N ILE A 332 -6.29 -8.05 14.00
CA ILE A 332 -6.20 -7.10 15.11
C ILE A 332 -6.29 -7.82 16.46
N ARG A 333 -7.20 -8.78 16.62
CA ARG A 333 -7.44 -9.49 17.88
C ARG A 333 -6.46 -10.64 18.14
N GLY A 334 -5.90 -11.21 17.09
CA GLY A 334 -5.18 -12.48 17.09
C GLY A 334 -6.06 -13.64 16.61
N TYR A 335 -5.43 -14.69 16.10
CA TYR A 335 -6.09 -15.84 15.51
C TYR A 335 -5.30 -17.13 15.75
N GLY A 336 -5.92 -18.28 15.45
CA GLY A 336 -5.37 -19.62 15.70
C GLY A 336 -5.51 -20.03 17.17
N GLU A 337 -5.17 -21.29 17.46
CA GLU A 337 -5.29 -21.89 18.80
C GLU A 337 -4.03 -22.67 19.18
N GLY A 338 -3.79 -22.77 20.48
CA GLY A 338 -2.70 -23.57 21.04
C GLY A 338 -1.33 -23.13 20.52
N LYS A 339 -0.57 -24.06 19.94
CA LYS A 339 0.78 -23.80 19.39
C LYS A 339 0.77 -22.94 18.11
N ASN A 340 -0.38 -22.87 17.43
CA ASN A 340 -0.56 -22.11 16.20
C ASN A 340 -1.23 -20.73 16.45
N ALA A 341 -1.37 -20.33 17.70
CA ALA A 341 -1.93 -19.04 18.05
C ALA A 341 -1.01 -17.90 17.59
N THR A 342 -1.56 -16.95 16.86
CA THR A 342 -0.90 -15.72 16.44
C THR A 342 -1.44 -14.57 17.26
N ALA A 343 -0.54 -13.85 17.95
CA ALA A 343 -0.91 -12.70 18.76
C ALA A 343 -1.40 -11.55 17.85
N GLY A 344 -2.48 -10.90 18.24
CA GLY A 344 -3.06 -9.79 17.52
C GLY A 344 -2.06 -8.65 17.28
N THR A 345 -2.27 -7.92 16.19
CA THR A 345 -1.48 -6.73 15.87
C THR A 345 -1.87 -5.54 16.71
N GLY A 346 -3.11 -5.52 17.25
CA GLY A 346 -3.73 -4.31 17.75
C GLY A 346 -4.19 -3.40 16.61
N GLY A 347 -4.59 -2.18 16.94
CA GLY A 347 -5.14 -1.21 15.99
C GLY A 347 -6.66 -1.22 15.95
N ALA A 348 -7.23 -0.43 15.04
CA ALA A 348 -8.66 -0.33 14.79
C ALA A 348 -8.91 0.08 13.33
N PHE A 349 -10.13 -0.11 12.86
CA PHE A 349 -10.60 0.42 11.59
C PHE A 349 -12.10 0.70 11.67
N ASP A 350 -12.57 1.58 10.80
CA ASP A 350 -13.98 1.85 10.59
C ASP A 350 -14.46 1.12 9.34
N TYR A 351 -15.64 0.52 9.41
CA TYR A 351 -16.29 -0.16 8.30
C TYR A 351 -17.47 0.67 7.81
N TYR A 352 -17.52 0.92 6.52
CA TYR A 352 -18.56 1.71 5.87
C TYR A 352 -19.21 0.92 4.75
N GLU A 353 -20.52 1.06 4.62
CA GLU A 353 -21.29 0.57 3.49
C GLU A 353 -21.91 1.75 2.75
N LEU A 354 -22.10 1.59 1.44
CA LEU A 354 -22.84 2.56 0.68
C LEU A 354 -24.31 2.50 1.11
N GLY A 355 -24.79 3.62 1.67
CA GLY A 355 -26.19 3.79 1.98
C GLY A 355 -27.01 4.13 0.73
N GLU A 356 -28.31 4.39 0.95
CA GLU A 356 -29.17 4.92 -0.10
C GLU A 356 -28.58 6.22 -0.68
N PRO A 357 -28.71 6.44 -2.01
CA PRO A 357 -28.21 7.65 -2.63
C PRO A 357 -28.90 8.89 -2.08
N MET A 358 -28.15 9.97 -1.85
CA MET A 358 -28.65 11.24 -1.32
C MET A 358 -29.64 11.91 -2.27
N PHE A 359 -29.51 11.65 -3.56
CA PHE A 359 -30.38 12.19 -4.60
C PHE A 359 -30.91 11.06 -5.47
N ASP A 360 -32.17 11.17 -5.88
CA ASP A 360 -32.80 10.28 -6.85
C ASP A 360 -32.29 10.51 -8.29
N GLU A 361 -32.82 9.76 -9.26
CA GLU A 361 -32.43 9.87 -10.68
C GLU A 361 -32.75 11.24 -11.27
N GLU A 362 -33.78 11.92 -10.75
CA GLU A 362 -34.20 13.27 -11.15
C GLU A 362 -33.44 14.37 -10.41
N LYS A 363 -32.44 13.99 -9.58
CA LYS A 363 -31.61 14.88 -8.74
C LYS A 363 -32.40 15.60 -7.61
N ASN A 364 -33.55 15.08 -7.25
CA ASN A 364 -34.22 15.49 -6.03
C ASN A 364 -33.63 14.80 -4.81
N LEU A 365 -33.76 15.45 -3.66
CA LEU A 365 -33.34 14.92 -2.38
C LEU A 365 -34.13 13.63 -2.05
N ASN A 366 -33.39 12.55 -1.76
CA ASN A 366 -33.99 11.31 -1.30
C ASN A 366 -34.40 11.42 0.17
N GLU A 367 -35.66 11.75 0.41
CA GLU A 367 -36.16 11.94 1.79
C GLU A 367 -36.25 10.65 2.62
N ASN A 368 -36.08 9.47 1.98
CA ASN A 368 -36.15 8.17 2.67
C ASN A 368 -34.90 7.88 3.52
N ILE A 369 -33.76 8.54 3.24
CA ILE A 369 -32.53 8.37 4.00
C ILE A 369 -32.58 8.95 5.43
N GLY A 370 -33.59 9.72 5.73
CA GLY A 370 -33.84 10.35 7.03
C GLY A 370 -33.21 11.73 7.17
N GLU A 371 -33.94 12.61 7.89
CA GLU A 371 -33.54 14.02 8.04
C GLU A 371 -32.18 14.23 8.65
N GLU A 372 -31.77 13.43 9.64
CA GLU A 372 -30.46 13.61 10.31
C GLU A 372 -29.29 13.38 9.33
N LYS A 373 -29.32 12.36 8.49
CA LYS A 373 -28.29 12.13 7.46
C LYS A 373 -28.24 13.24 6.41
N ILE A 374 -29.40 13.81 6.07
CA ILE A 374 -29.49 14.96 5.17
C ILE A 374 -28.82 16.18 5.82
N ARG A 375 -29.07 16.43 7.09
CA ARG A 375 -28.47 17.52 7.89
C ARG A 375 -26.93 17.39 7.93
N GLU A 376 -26.44 16.19 8.23
CA GLU A 376 -25.01 15.89 8.23
C GLU A 376 -24.38 16.13 6.86
N TYR A 377 -25.02 15.65 5.79
CA TYR A 377 -24.56 15.85 4.42
C TYR A 377 -24.48 17.33 4.02
N ILE A 378 -25.52 18.11 4.31
CA ILE A 378 -25.57 19.54 4.01
C ILE A 378 -24.43 20.26 4.76
N TYR A 379 -24.32 20.04 6.06
CA TYR A 379 -23.29 20.69 6.87
C TYR A 379 -21.89 20.33 6.41
N TYR A 380 -21.63 19.05 6.13
CA TYR A 380 -20.34 18.60 5.58
C TYR A 380 -20.04 19.22 4.21
N THR A 381 -21.04 19.32 3.34
CA THR A 381 -20.86 19.91 2.00
C THR A 381 -20.42 21.37 2.08
N GLU A 382 -20.97 22.13 3.03
CA GLU A 382 -20.65 23.54 3.25
C GLU A 382 -19.31 23.75 3.98
N THR A 383 -19.02 22.94 5.00
CA THR A 383 -17.93 23.21 5.94
C THR A 383 -16.76 22.24 5.86
N LYS A 384 -16.95 21.07 5.21
CA LYS A 384 -16.04 19.91 5.24
C LYS A 384 -15.79 19.37 6.66
N ARG A 385 -16.74 19.60 7.59
CA ARG A 385 -16.69 19.14 8.97
C ARG A 385 -17.90 18.26 9.30
N HIS A 386 -17.73 17.35 10.25
CA HIS A 386 -18.83 16.56 10.78
C HIS A 386 -19.78 17.46 11.58
N LEU A 387 -21.08 17.15 11.53
CA LEU A 387 -22.09 17.80 12.34
C LEU A 387 -22.10 17.16 13.73
N GLU A 388 -21.53 17.86 14.73
CA GLU A 388 -21.45 17.37 16.11
C GLU A 388 -22.67 17.83 16.95
N ARG A 389 -23.31 18.91 16.52
CA ARG A 389 -24.43 19.53 17.23
C ARG A 389 -25.69 18.67 17.17
N LYS A 390 -26.22 18.33 18.34
CA LYS A 390 -27.51 17.63 18.41
C LYS A 390 -28.68 18.62 18.25
N ARG A 391 -29.69 18.20 17.49
CA ARG A 391 -30.92 18.95 17.30
C ARG A 391 -31.64 19.12 18.65
N THR A 392 -32.20 20.33 18.86
CA THR A 392 -33.10 20.65 19.98
C THR A 392 -34.33 21.37 19.45
N GLU A 393 -35.43 21.38 20.18
CA GLU A 393 -36.64 22.14 19.78
C GLU A 393 -36.34 23.65 19.62
N ALA A 394 -35.51 24.24 20.46
CA ALA A 394 -35.13 25.64 20.39
C ALA A 394 -34.24 25.98 19.19
N SER A 395 -33.55 24.98 18.60
CA SER A 395 -32.65 25.14 17.47
C SER A 395 -32.96 24.11 16.36
N LYS A 396 -34.26 23.88 16.12
CA LYS A 396 -34.76 22.84 15.23
C LYS A 396 -34.11 22.85 13.85
N TYR A 397 -33.93 24.01 13.26
CA TYR A 397 -33.40 24.19 11.91
C TYR A 397 -31.94 24.56 11.84
N LEU A 398 -31.32 24.90 12.97
CA LEU A 398 -29.89 25.18 13.01
C LEU A 398 -29.10 23.88 12.85
N LEU A 399 -28.17 23.86 11.91
CA LEU A 399 -27.17 22.80 11.79
C LEU A 399 -26.06 23.05 12.81
N ASP A 400 -25.25 24.09 12.58
CA ASP A 400 -24.25 24.58 13.52
C ASP A 400 -23.70 25.93 13.04
N THR A 401 -22.76 26.50 13.79
CA THR A 401 -22.03 27.72 13.39
C THR A 401 -20.55 27.37 13.11
N HIS A 402 -20.03 27.92 12.02
CA HIS A 402 -18.61 27.75 11.65
C HIS A 402 -18.09 29.01 10.97
N ASN A 403 -16.90 29.50 11.38
CA ASN A 403 -16.26 30.69 10.83
C ASN A 403 -17.21 31.90 10.75
N ALA A 404 -17.86 32.24 11.86
CA ALA A 404 -18.83 33.31 11.98
C ALA A 404 -20.06 33.20 11.05
N THR A 405 -20.27 32.02 10.44
CA THR A 405 -21.44 31.72 9.59
C THR A 405 -22.35 30.71 10.28
N GLY A 406 -23.63 31.03 10.36
CA GLY A 406 -24.69 30.11 10.84
C GLY A 406 -25.29 29.34 9.68
N TYR A 407 -25.36 28.03 9.79
CA TYR A 407 -25.91 27.13 8.78
C TYR A 407 -27.27 26.62 9.24
N TYR A 408 -28.29 26.79 8.40
CA TYR A 408 -29.68 26.43 8.71
C TYR A 408 -30.25 25.55 7.63
N PHE A 409 -30.96 24.50 8.03
CA PHE A 409 -31.75 23.63 7.14
C PHE A 409 -33.20 23.74 7.52
N TYR A 410 -33.92 24.71 6.91
CA TYR A 410 -35.34 24.92 7.08
C TYR A 410 -36.09 23.94 6.20
N TYR A 411 -36.32 22.77 6.76
CA TYR A 411 -36.92 21.63 6.07
C TYR A 411 -38.06 21.03 6.90
N GLU A 412 -39.13 20.70 6.25
CA GLU A 412 -40.26 19.94 6.78
C GLU A 412 -40.64 18.89 5.74
N ARG A 413 -40.79 17.63 6.15
CA ARG A 413 -41.01 16.51 5.21
C ARG A 413 -42.32 16.64 4.44
N ASP A 414 -43.37 17.05 5.13
CA ASP A 414 -44.76 16.97 4.63
C ASP A 414 -45.32 18.32 4.15
N ARG A 415 -44.50 19.35 4.10
CA ARG A 415 -44.88 20.68 3.64
C ARG A 415 -43.74 21.44 3.04
N LEU A 416 -44.04 22.38 2.15
CA LEU A 416 -43.07 23.32 1.62
C LEU A 416 -42.66 24.34 2.68
N THR A 417 -41.39 24.61 2.74
CA THR A 417 -40.82 25.65 3.58
C THR A 417 -40.52 26.90 2.77
N THR A 418 -40.94 28.04 3.25
CA THR A 418 -40.71 29.33 2.59
C THR A 418 -39.92 30.23 3.50
N LEU A 419 -38.75 30.63 3.06
CA LEU A 419 -37.93 31.64 3.74
C LEU A 419 -38.48 33.03 3.36
N GLY A 420 -39.11 33.70 4.28
CA GLY A 420 -39.70 35.03 4.16
C GLY A 420 -39.46 35.85 5.41
N VAL A 421 -39.95 37.10 5.44
CA VAL A 421 -39.80 38.00 6.59
C VAL A 421 -40.40 37.37 7.86
N ASP A 422 -41.57 36.74 7.73
CA ASP A 422 -42.27 36.11 8.85
C ASP A 422 -41.57 34.88 9.43
N THR A 423 -40.75 34.25 8.64
CA THR A 423 -40.02 33.00 9.02
C THR A 423 -38.59 33.24 9.48
N LEU A 424 -38.09 34.47 9.48
CA LEU A 424 -36.74 34.78 9.95
C LEU A 424 -36.48 34.43 11.42
N HIS A 425 -37.53 34.21 12.21
CA HIS A 425 -37.43 33.75 13.60
C HIS A 425 -36.79 32.36 13.74
N ILE A 426 -36.63 31.60 12.63
CA ILE A 426 -35.88 30.33 12.60
C ILE A 426 -34.38 30.54 12.91
N VAL A 427 -33.87 31.76 12.66
CA VAL A 427 -32.48 32.12 12.98
C VAL A 427 -32.39 32.39 14.46
N THR A 428 -31.91 31.39 15.20
CA THR A 428 -31.88 31.38 16.66
C THR A 428 -30.54 31.83 17.26
N GLU A 429 -29.48 31.79 16.48
CA GLU A 429 -28.12 32.21 16.92
C GLU A 429 -27.60 33.35 16.07
N ARG A 430 -26.87 34.28 16.71
CA ARG A 430 -26.28 35.42 16.05
C ARG A 430 -24.97 35.02 15.37
N ALA A 431 -24.86 35.33 14.07
CA ALA A 431 -23.65 35.15 13.26
C ALA A 431 -23.44 36.37 12.36
N GLU A 432 -22.28 36.46 11.71
CA GLU A 432 -22.00 37.54 10.75
C GLU A 432 -22.67 37.25 9.39
N GLN A 433 -22.80 35.96 9.04
CA GLN A 433 -23.44 35.50 7.81
C GLN A 433 -24.34 34.30 8.11
N TYR A 434 -25.32 34.07 7.28
CA TYR A 434 -26.24 32.94 7.38
C TYR A 434 -26.37 32.23 6.04
N VAL A 435 -26.19 30.91 6.03
CA VAL A 435 -26.54 30.04 4.90
C VAL A 435 -27.81 29.28 5.27
N ILE A 436 -28.88 29.54 4.54
CA ILE A 436 -30.23 29.01 4.86
C ILE A 436 -30.74 28.20 3.67
N TYR A 437 -30.96 26.92 3.88
CA TYR A 437 -31.61 26.03 2.96
C TYR A 437 -33.13 26.03 3.20
N ALA A 438 -33.94 26.27 2.17
CA ALA A 438 -35.41 26.11 2.18
C ALA A 438 -35.93 25.78 0.77
N ASP A 439 -37.18 25.36 0.66
CA ASP A 439 -37.80 25.04 -0.64
C ASP A 439 -38.00 26.30 -1.51
N VAL A 440 -38.46 27.38 -0.89
CA VAL A 440 -38.75 28.66 -1.56
C VAL A 440 -38.18 29.82 -0.75
N CYS A 441 -37.83 30.91 -1.43
CA CYS A 441 -37.48 32.18 -0.80
C CYS A 441 -38.29 33.34 -1.37
N THR A 442 -38.90 34.13 -0.49
CA THR A 442 -39.67 35.33 -0.82
C THR A 442 -39.00 36.61 -0.37
N LEU A 443 -37.82 36.53 0.24
CA LEU A 443 -37.02 37.70 0.60
C LEU A 443 -36.48 38.38 -0.67
N SER A 444 -36.46 39.71 -0.68
CA SER A 444 -35.81 40.46 -1.74
C SER A 444 -34.28 40.28 -1.69
N LYS A 445 -33.59 40.57 -2.77
CA LYS A 445 -32.11 40.55 -2.80
C LYS A 445 -31.52 41.58 -1.82
N GLU A 446 -32.22 42.72 -1.69
CA GLU A 446 -31.85 43.80 -0.77
C GLU A 446 -31.98 43.33 0.70
N ASP A 447 -33.08 42.65 1.06
CA ASP A 447 -33.27 42.11 2.41
C ASP A 447 -32.22 41.02 2.74
N MET A 448 -31.94 40.14 1.79
CA MET A 448 -30.92 39.10 1.96
C MET A 448 -29.53 39.74 2.18
N ALA A 449 -29.19 40.74 1.39
CA ALA A 449 -27.91 41.43 1.53
C ALA A 449 -27.82 42.20 2.85
N ALA A 450 -28.88 42.93 3.24
CA ALA A 450 -28.91 43.67 4.49
C ALA A 450 -28.75 42.77 5.75
N LYS A 451 -29.15 41.52 5.65
CA LYS A 451 -29.11 40.54 6.73
C LYS A 451 -27.98 39.50 6.58
N ASN A 452 -27.13 39.67 5.56
CA ASN A 452 -26.05 38.70 5.23
C ASN A 452 -26.55 37.25 5.07
N ILE A 453 -27.70 37.08 4.39
CA ILE A 453 -28.32 35.77 4.14
C ILE A 453 -27.94 35.26 2.75
N VAL A 454 -27.43 34.05 2.68
CA VAL A 454 -27.25 33.25 1.46
C VAL A 454 -28.34 32.18 1.43
N PHE A 455 -29.30 32.34 0.55
CA PHE A 455 -30.34 31.34 0.35
C PHE A 455 -29.82 30.21 -0.58
N LYS A 456 -30.10 28.97 -0.19
CA LYS A 456 -29.90 27.78 -1.02
C LYS A 456 -31.17 26.96 -1.11
N LYS A 457 -31.59 26.70 -2.36
CA LYS A 457 -32.81 25.93 -2.61
C LYS A 457 -32.57 24.45 -2.29
N ILE A 458 -33.48 23.82 -1.55
CA ILE A 458 -33.50 22.38 -1.36
C ILE A 458 -33.93 21.75 -2.69
N PRO A 459 -33.12 20.83 -3.27
CA PRO A 459 -33.48 20.13 -4.49
C PRO A 459 -34.56 19.10 -4.21
N ARG A 460 -35.80 19.48 -4.43
CA ARG A 460 -37.00 18.73 -4.06
C ARG A 460 -38.07 18.92 -5.11
N ASP A 461 -38.84 17.88 -5.43
CA ASP A 461 -40.01 18.04 -6.30
C ASP A 461 -41.13 18.77 -5.56
N ILE A 462 -41.21 20.07 -5.83
CA ILE A 462 -42.22 20.96 -5.22
C ILE A 462 -43.62 20.76 -5.79
N LYS A 463 -43.80 20.03 -6.92
CA LYS A 463 -45.10 19.71 -7.51
C LYS A 463 -45.85 18.66 -6.68
N ARG A 464 -45.18 18.00 -5.76
CA ARG A 464 -45.73 16.99 -4.86
C ARG A 464 -46.60 17.59 -3.77
N PHE A 465 -46.53 18.90 -3.55
CA PHE A 465 -47.26 19.67 -2.54
C PHE A 465 -48.22 20.67 -3.22
#